data_6e39f9be5da1eb94c23fe0a4c298aaf3
#
_entry.id   6e39f9be5da1eb94c23fe0a4c298aaf3
#
_cell.length_a   1.000
_cell.length_b   1.000
_cell.length_c   1.000
_cell.angle_alpha   90.00
_cell.angle_beta   90.00
_cell.angle_gamma   90.00
#
_symmetry.space_group_name_H-M   'P 1'
#
loop_
_entity.id
_entity.type
_entity.pdbx_description
1 polymer ?
#
loop_
_entity_poly.entity_id
_entity_poly.type
_entity_poly.pdbx_seq_one_letter_code
_entity_poly.pdbx_strand_id
1 'polypeptide(L)'
;YNLFEFSASKTESRLASMKELLIDNETRQVRDFASFRVECDKVMDKYNHQWLESEYNLSIAVGQNAAQYIRFMAEKDSITSFVKYQTIGDEKVRPQHQVLDGKIFNLEDKEAMDLWPPNGYGCRCEMVQYLGDHKGRVTKGTDAKTKIYQADPKYKNSQFEINRGDLKQVFTKKQFYSDIKRLPEKLNQMTFDKYGLKKWDEFKDSLKPILLDNTIT
;
A
#
# COMPACT_ATOMS: atom_id res chain seq x y z
N TYR A 1 4.38 13.33 0.85
CA TYR A 1 4.24 13.33 2.33
C TYR A 1 4.04 11.91 2.89
N ASN A 2 3.12 11.13 2.31
CA ASN A 2 2.85 9.75 2.76
C ASN A 2 4.09 8.83 2.72
N LEU A 3 4.88 8.90 1.66
CA LEU A 3 6.14 8.15 1.55
C LEU A 3 7.19 8.60 2.59
N PHE A 4 7.20 9.89 2.91
CA PHE A 4 8.07 10.42 3.95
C PHE A 4 7.66 9.91 5.34
N GLU A 5 6.38 9.97 5.68
CA GLU A 5 5.86 9.44 6.94
C GLU A 5 6.14 7.94 7.08
N PHE A 6 5.96 7.19 6.00
CA PHE A 6 6.28 5.77 5.96
C PHE A 6 7.77 5.52 6.21
N SER A 7 8.66 6.26 5.54
CA SER A 7 10.11 6.15 5.70
C SER A 7 10.57 6.54 7.11
N ALA A 8 9.97 7.55 7.72
CA ALA A 8 10.25 7.96 9.08
C ALA A 8 9.83 6.87 10.08
N SER A 9 8.65 6.27 9.92
CA SER A 9 8.18 5.17 10.76
C SER A 9 9.09 3.94 10.64
N LYS A 10 9.58 3.64 9.43
CA LYS A 10 10.52 2.55 9.17
C LYS A 10 11.86 2.79 9.87
N THR A 11 12.39 4.01 9.77
CA THR A 11 13.66 4.39 10.40
C THR A 11 13.58 4.31 11.92
N GLU A 12 12.52 4.81 12.52
CA GLU A 12 12.29 4.76 13.96
C GLU A 12 12.19 3.30 14.44
N SER A 13 11.41 2.47 13.78
CA SER A 13 11.27 1.05 14.12
C SER A 13 12.62 0.30 14.04
N ARG A 14 13.42 0.60 13.01
CA ARG A 14 14.78 0.03 12.87
C ARG A 14 15.70 0.43 14.01
N LEU A 15 15.72 1.72 14.37
CA LEU A 15 16.53 2.22 15.48
C LEU A 15 16.08 1.63 16.82
N ALA A 16 14.78 1.48 17.04
CA ALA A 16 14.25 0.82 18.23
C ALA A 16 14.71 -0.64 18.31
N SER A 17 14.62 -1.40 17.20
CA SER A 17 15.12 -2.77 17.14
C SER A 17 16.63 -2.87 17.44
N MET A 18 17.43 -1.96 16.88
CA MET A 18 18.87 -1.93 17.15
C MET A 18 19.17 -1.58 18.62
N LYS A 19 18.41 -0.66 19.22
CA LYS A 19 18.55 -0.30 20.64
C LYS A 19 18.33 -1.50 21.55
N GLU A 20 17.32 -2.34 21.26
CA GLU A 20 17.04 -3.55 22.04
C GLU A 20 18.19 -4.54 22.02
N LEU A 21 19.03 -4.54 20.96
CA LEU A 21 20.17 -5.42 20.82
C LEU A 21 21.38 -5.04 21.68
N LEU A 22 21.37 -3.86 22.33
CA LEU A 22 22.46 -3.47 23.23
C LEU A 22 22.60 -4.41 24.43
N ILE A 23 21.49 -4.97 24.89
CA ILE A 23 21.46 -5.92 26.00
C ILE A 23 21.29 -7.32 25.45
N ASP A 24 22.15 -8.22 25.85
CA ASP A 24 22.01 -9.63 25.54
C ASP A 24 20.85 -10.24 26.33
N ASN A 25 19.93 -10.92 25.64
CA ASN A 25 18.70 -11.45 26.26
C ASN A 25 18.98 -12.63 27.18
N GLU A 26 20.05 -13.39 26.97
CA GLU A 26 20.41 -14.57 27.76
C GLU A 26 21.22 -14.16 28.99
N THR A 27 22.29 -13.40 28.78
CA THR A 27 23.22 -13.00 29.84
C THR A 27 22.76 -11.77 30.63
N ARG A 28 21.82 -10.98 30.06
CA ARG A 28 21.37 -9.69 30.62
C ARG A 28 22.47 -8.64 30.76
N GLN A 29 23.58 -8.85 30.09
CA GLN A 29 24.70 -7.91 30.07
C GLN A 29 24.73 -7.07 28.80
N VAL A 30 25.43 -5.96 28.82
CA VAL A 30 25.69 -5.14 27.64
C VAL A 30 26.55 -5.97 26.68
N ARG A 31 26.11 -6.13 25.42
CA ARG A 31 26.90 -6.82 24.39
C ARG A 31 28.20 -6.08 24.12
N ASP A 32 29.26 -6.83 23.85
CA ASP A 32 30.46 -6.26 23.25
C ASP A 32 30.14 -5.73 21.83
N PHE A 33 31.01 -4.83 21.35
CA PHE A 33 30.77 -4.16 20.07
C PHE A 33 30.75 -5.12 18.88
N ALA A 34 31.56 -6.16 18.88
CA ALA A 34 31.61 -7.12 17.76
C ALA A 34 30.31 -7.92 17.67
N SER A 35 29.83 -8.45 18.79
CA SER A 35 28.56 -9.17 18.89
C SER A 35 27.38 -8.25 18.58
N PHE A 36 27.38 -7.04 19.11
CA PHE A 36 26.36 -6.04 18.82
C PHE A 36 26.27 -5.73 17.32
N ARG A 37 27.41 -5.53 16.65
CA ARG A 37 27.46 -5.27 15.21
C ARG A 37 26.85 -6.40 14.40
N VAL A 38 27.20 -7.66 14.71
CA VAL A 38 26.66 -8.84 14.02
C VAL A 38 25.12 -8.89 14.11
N GLU A 39 24.57 -8.62 15.28
CA GLU A 39 23.10 -8.59 15.45
C GLU A 39 22.46 -7.39 14.74
N CYS A 40 23.10 -6.23 14.75
CA CYS A 40 22.65 -5.06 13.98
C CYS A 40 22.63 -5.33 12.47
N ASP A 41 23.63 -6.02 11.93
CA ASP A 41 23.70 -6.37 10.50
C ASP A 41 22.51 -7.23 10.09
N LYS A 42 22.04 -8.15 10.93
CA LYS A 42 20.80 -8.93 10.68
C LYS A 42 19.56 -8.04 10.61
N VAL A 43 19.45 -7.05 11.51
CA VAL A 43 18.36 -6.07 11.47
C VAL A 43 18.43 -5.24 10.19
N MET A 44 19.63 -4.75 9.83
CA MET A 44 19.85 -3.96 8.63
C MET A 44 19.51 -4.74 7.36
N ASP A 45 19.91 -6.02 7.27
CA ASP A 45 19.56 -6.89 6.15
C ASP A 45 18.05 -7.02 5.99
N LYS A 46 17.32 -7.31 7.07
CA LYS A 46 15.87 -7.44 7.06
C LYS A 46 15.17 -6.17 6.54
N TYR A 47 15.56 -4.99 7.02
CA TYR A 47 14.93 -3.72 6.64
C TYR A 47 15.36 -3.23 5.25
N ASN A 48 16.60 -3.45 4.84
CA ASN A 48 17.18 -2.87 3.63
C ASN A 48 17.13 -3.79 2.41
N HIS A 49 16.97 -5.10 2.61
CA HIS A 49 16.88 -6.06 1.51
C HIS A 49 15.49 -6.69 1.44
N GLN A 50 15.13 -7.51 2.44
CA GLN A 50 13.89 -8.32 2.35
C GLN A 50 12.61 -7.47 2.30
N TRP A 51 12.50 -6.45 3.14
CA TRP A 51 11.31 -5.62 3.20
C TRP A 51 11.31 -4.52 2.14
N LEU A 52 12.48 -3.96 1.80
CA LEU A 52 12.58 -2.91 0.80
C LEU A 52 12.11 -3.37 -0.57
N GLU A 53 12.45 -4.58 -0.98
CA GLU A 53 11.98 -5.15 -2.24
C GLU A 53 10.45 -5.28 -2.28
N SER A 54 9.86 -5.78 -1.19
CA SER A 54 8.41 -5.90 -1.06
C SER A 54 7.70 -4.54 -1.11
N GLU A 55 8.28 -3.53 -0.46
CA GLU A 55 7.78 -2.15 -0.45
C GLU A 55 7.88 -1.52 -1.84
N TYR A 56 9.00 -1.71 -2.51
CA TYR A 56 9.23 -1.22 -3.86
C TYR A 56 8.23 -1.81 -4.86
N ASN A 57 8.09 -3.13 -4.87
CA ASN A 57 7.15 -3.82 -5.75
C ASN A 57 5.70 -3.42 -5.47
N LEU A 58 5.33 -3.26 -4.19
CA LEU A 58 4.02 -2.77 -3.81
C LEU A 58 3.78 -1.34 -4.32
N SER A 59 4.77 -0.46 -4.19
CA SER A 59 4.65 0.94 -4.63
C SER A 59 4.38 1.04 -6.14
N ILE A 60 5.07 0.23 -6.95
CA ILE A 60 4.84 0.15 -8.39
C ILE A 60 3.44 -0.36 -8.69
N ALA A 61 3.05 -1.49 -8.08
CA ALA A 61 1.73 -2.07 -8.29
C ALA A 61 0.59 -1.12 -7.88
N VAL A 62 0.75 -0.40 -6.77
CA VAL A 62 -0.21 0.63 -6.32
C VAL A 62 -0.30 1.76 -7.35
N GLY A 63 0.83 2.28 -7.83
CA GLY A 63 0.85 3.36 -8.81
C GLY A 63 0.14 2.98 -10.11
N GLN A 64 0.45 1.81 -10.65
CA GLN A 64 -0.15 1.29 -11.88
C GLN A 64 -1.67 1.08 -11.74
N ASN A 65 -2.10 0.40 -10.67
CA ASN A 65 -3.52 0.13 -10.44
C ASN A 65 -4.31 1.39 -10.09
N ALA A 66 -3.73 2.35 -9.37
CA ALA A 66 -4.36 3.63 -9.09
C ALA A 66 -4.56 4.46 -10.37
N ALA A 67 -3.56 4.52 -11.25
CA ALA A 67 -3.68 5.18 -12.54
C ALA A 67 -4.76 4.53 -13.42
N GLN A 68 -4.82 3.20 -13.44
CA GLN A 68 -5.85 2.46 -14.15
C GLN A 68 -7.25 2.75 -13.60
N TYR A 69 -7.42 2.76 -12.27
CA TYR A 69 -8.69 3.12 -11.64
C TYR A 69 -9.16 4.52 -12.04
N ILE A 70 -8.27 5.52 -11.92
CA ILE A 70 -8.59 6.92 -12.27
C ILE A 70 -9.02 7.01 -13.74
N ARG A 71 -8.31 6.33 -14.65
CA ARG A 71 -8.66 6.28 -16.06
C ARG A 71 -10.04 5.65 -16.28
N PHE A 72 -10.31 4.49 -15.70
CA PHE A 72 -11.61 3.80 -15.86
C PHE A 72 -12.78 4.61 -15.29
N MET A 73 -12.56 5.31 -14.17
CA MET A 73 -13.54 6.23 -13.62
C MET A 73 -13.84 7.42 -14.55
N ALA A 74 -12.81 7.93 -15.26
CA ALA A 74 -13.01 8.99 -16.25
C ALA A 74 -13.73 8.49 -17.51
N GLU A 75 -13.54 7.23 -17.87
CA GLU A 75 -14.10 6.60 -19.07
C GLU A 75 -15.46 5.90 -18.84
N LYS A 76 -15.98 5.86 -17.60
CA LYS A 76 -17.13 5.03 -17.21
C LYS A 76 -18.40 5.31 -18.00
N ASP A 77 -18.66 6.57 -18.34
CA ASP A 77 -19.86 6.99 -19.06
C ASP A 77 -19.70 6.92 -20.59
N SER A 78 -18.45 6.91 -21.08
CA SER A 78 -18.13 6.90 -22.51
C SER A 78 -17.80 5.51 -23.07
N ILE A 79 -17.25 4.63 -22.23
CA ILE A 79 -16.83 3.27 -22.64
C ILE A 79 -17.67 2.22 -21.93
N THR A 80 -17.48 2.07 -20.61
CA THR A 80 -18.24 1.12 -19.78
C THR A 80 -18.07 1.44 -18.31
N SER A 81 -19.15 1.31 -17.54
CA SER A 81 -19.11 1.36 -16.07
C SER A 81 -18.86 -0.01 -15.43
N PHE A 82 -18.52 -1.04 -16.22
CA PHE A 82 -18.25 -2.39 -15.71
C PHE A 82 -16.82 -2.80 -15.86
N VAL A 83 -16.30 -3.45 -14.84
CA VAL A 83 -14.94 -4.02 -14.81
C VAL A 83 -15.01 -5.49 -14.40
N LYS A 84 -14.05 -6.26 -14.89
CA LYS A 84 -13.86 -7.67 -14.53
C LYS A 84 -12.56 -7.82 -13.76
N TYR A 85 -12.62 -8.46 -12.60
CA TYR A 85 -11.44 -8.85 -11.86
C TYR A 85 -10.76 -10.03 -12.56
N GLN A 86 -9.47 -9.94 -12.75
CA GLN A 86 -8.70 -10.96 -13.43
C GLN A 86 -7.45 -11.30 -12.63
N THR A 87 -7.28 -12.59 -12.32
CA THR A 87 -6.04 -13.14 -11.79
C THR A 87 -5.14 -13.58 -12.94
N ILE A 88 -3.87 -13.79 -12.64
CA ILE A 88 -2.94 -14.36 -13.66
C ILE A 88 -3.20 -15.85 -13.94
N GLY A 89 -4.03 -16.50 -13.12
CA GLY A 89 -4.48 -17.88 -13.32
C GLY A 89 -3.43 -18.97 -13.03
N ASP A 90 -2.29 -18.63 -12.42
CA ASP A 90 -1.28 -19.59 -12.04
C ASP A 90 -1.48 -20.14 -10.60
N GLU A 91 -0.72 -21.17 -10.25
CA GLU A 91 -0.75 -21.82 -8.93
C GLU A 91 -0.36 -20.94 -7.75
N LYS A 92 0.26 -19.77 -8.03
CA LYS A 92 0.66 -18.79 -7.01
C LYS A 92 -0.46 -17.80 -6.68
N VAL A 93 -1.61 -17.89 -7.35
CA VAL A 93 -2.78 -17.07 -7.01
C VAL A 93 -3.33 -17.51 -5.67
N ARG A 94 -3.45 -16.58 -4.74
CA ARG A 94 -3.95 -16.85 -3.40
C ARG A 94 -5.45 -17.19 -3.43
N PRO A 95 -5.96 -18.08 -2.55
CA PRO A 95 -7.38 -18.45 -2.53
C PRO A 95 -8.33 -17.26 -2.43
N GLN A 96 -8.00 -16.24 -1.62
CA GLN A 96 -8.80 -15.02 -1.49
C GLN A 96 -8.84 -14.16 -2.76
N HIS A 97 -7.86 -14.27 -3.65
CA HIS A 97 -7.90 -13.62 -4.97
C HIS A 97 -8.66 -14.48 -5.99
N GLN A 98 -8.50 -15.79 -5.90
CA GLN A 98 -9.14 -16.74 -6.81
C GLN A 98 -10.67 -16.65 -6.77
N VAL A 99 -11.26 -16.39 -5.60
CA VAL A 99 -12.73 -16.25 -5.47
C VAL A 99 -13.29 -15.03 -6.19
N LEU A 100 -12.43 -14.07 -6.56
CA LEU A 100 -12.79 -12.88 -7.34
C LEU A 100 -12.61 -13.08 -8.84
N ASP A 101 -11.84 -14.08 -9.26
CA ASP A 101 -11.48 -14.26 -10.67
C ASP A 101 -12.72 -14.34 -11.56
N GLY A 102 -12.70 -13.59 -12.65
CA GLY A 102 -13.82 -13.51 -13.59
C GLY A 102 -15.05 -12.76 -13.09
N LYS A 103 -15.09 -12.25 -11.85
CA LYS A 103 -16.22 -11.48 -11.34
C LYS A 103 -16.31 -10.13 -12.01
N ILE A 104 -17.55 -9.74 -12.36
CA ILE A 104 -17.84 -8.45 -12.98
C ILE A 104 -18.41 -7.53 -11.90
N PHE A 105 -17.89 -6.33 -11.84
CA PHE A 105 -18.26 -5.29 -10.87
C PHE A 105 -18.70 -4.02 -11.58
N ASN A 106 -19.57 -3.25 -10.93
CA ASN A 106 -19.88 -1.89 -11.34
C ASN A 106 -18.88 -0.93 -10.66
N LEU A 107 -18.29 0.00 -11.41
CA LEU A 107 -17.37 1.04 -10.90
C LEU A 107 -18.02 1.97 -9.85
N GLU A 108 -19.34 2.04 -9.82
CA GLU A 108 -20.09 2.82 -8.83
C GLU A 108 -20.38 2.06 -7.52
N ASP A 109 -20.12 0.75 -7.49
CA ASP A 109 -20.21 -0.06 -6.28
C ASP A 109 -18.97 0.13 -5.41
N LYS A 110 -19.06 1.00 -4.41
CA LYS A 110 -17.96 1.34 -3.52
C LYS A 110 -17.36 0.11 -2.83
N GLU A 111 -18.19 -0.83 -2.39
CA GLU A 111 -17.76 -2.05 -1.74
C GLU A 111 -16.94 -2.95 -2.67
N ALA A 112 -17.32 -2.98 -3.96
CA ALA A 112 -16.53 -3.66 -4.98
C ALA A 112 -15.23 -2.93 -5.28
N MET A 113 -15.23 -1.60 -5.28
CA MET A 113 -14.04 -0.80 -5.55
C MET A 113 -13.00 -0.86 -4.41
N ASP A 114 -13.38 -1.16 -3.18
CA ASP A 114 -12.44 -1.45 -2.09
C ASP A 114 -11.61 -2.73 -2.35
N LEU A 115 -12.07 -3.58 -3.28
CA LEU A 115 -11.35 -4.78 -3.73
C LEU A 115 -10.43 -4.54 -4.93
N TRP A 116 -10.23 -3.28 -5.33
CA TRP A 116 -9.33 -2.92 -6.43
C TRP A 116 -7.88 -3.33 -6.11
N PRO A 117 -7.19 -4.05 -7.01
CA PRO A 117 -5.81 -4.46 -6.77
C PRO A 117 -4.85 -3.27 -6.48
N PRO A 118 -3.74 -3.52 -5.76
CA PRO A 118 -3.24 -4.80 -5.28
C PRO A 118 -3.89 -5.24 -3.96
N ASN A 119 -4.31 -6.50 -3.89
CA ASN A 119 -4.97 -7.10 -2.72
C ASN A 119 -4.01 -7.85 -1.80
N GLY A 120 -2.72 -7.59 -1.90
CA GLY A 120 -1.66 -8.19 -1.09
C GLY A 120 -0.27 -7.88 -1.62
N TYR A 121 0.77 -8.14 -0.82
CA TYR A 121 2.14 -8.05 -1.31
C TYR A 121 2.38 -9.05 -2.45
N GLY A 122 3.01 -8.59 -3.53
CA GLY A 122 3.24 -9.40 -4.73
C GLY A 122 1.95 -9.79 -5.47
N CYS A 123 0.86 -9.05 -5.27
CA CYS A 123 -0.37 -9.25 -6.04
C CYS A 123 -0.14 -8.93 -7.52
N ARG A 124 -0.59 -9.83 -8.40
CA ARG A 124 -0.50 -9.71 -9.86
C ARG A 124 -1.87 -9.71 -10.53
N CYS A 125 -2.91 -9.44 -9.73
CA CYS A 125 -4.28 -9.30 -10.22
C CYS A 125 -4.48 -7.91 -10.79
N GLU A 126 -5.45 -7.78 -11.68
CA GLU A 126 -5.84 -6.52 -12.30
C GLU A 126 -7.36 -6.42 -12.48
N MET A 127 -7.85 -5.21 -12.67
CA MET A 127 -9.19 -4.97 -13.21
C MET A 127 -9.08 -4.69 -14.70
N VAL A 128 -9.98 -5.26 -15.50
CA VAL A 128 -10.07 -4.96 -16.93
C VAL A 128 -11.46 -4.41 -17.25
N GLN A 129 -11.56 -3.46 -18.17
CA GLN A 129 -12.86 -2.96 -18.63
C GLN A 129 -13.67 -4.11 -19.27
N TYR A 130 -14.93 -4.22 -18.92
CA TYR A 130 -15.81 -5.27 -19.40
C TYR A 130 -16.86 -4.71 -20.36
N LEU A 131 -16.78 -5.13 -21.63
CA LEU A 131 -17.64 -4.67 -22.71
C LEU A 131 -18.71 -5.71 -23.12
N GLY A 132 -18.69 -6.89 -22.46
CA GLY A 132 -19.61 -7.98 -22.78
C GLY A 132 -20.98 -7.82 -22.13
N ASP A 133 -21.86 -8.79 -22.38
CA ASP A 133 -23.16 -8.84 -21.71
C ASP A 133 -22.98 -9.08 -20.20
N HIS A 134 -23.44 -8.11 -19.43
CA HIS A 134 -23.34 -8.09 -17.96
C HIS A 134 -24.66 -8.37 -17.24
N LYS A 135 -25.78 -8.55 -17.98
CA LYS A 135 -27.11 -8.78 -17.40
C LYS A 135 -27.10 -10.04 -16.51
N GLY A 136 -27.46 -9.87 -15.24
CA GLY A 136 -27.50 -10.95 -14.25
C GLY A 136 -26.12 -11.51 -13.84
N ARG A 137 -24.99 -10.91 -14.30
CA ARG A 137 -23.64 -11.36 -14.00
C ARG A 137 -22.85 -10.43 -13.08
N VAL A 138 -23.39 -9.25 -12.81
CA VAL A 138 -22.74 -8.27 -11.94
C VAL A 138 -22.74 -8.77 -10.50
N THR A 139 -21.58 -8.88 -9.91
CA THR A 139 -21.39 -9.29 -8.52
C THR A 139 -21.45 -8.05 -7.64
N LYS A 140 -22.24 -8.08 -6.58
CA LYS A 140 -22.25 -7.02 -5.56
C LYS A 140 -20.96 -7.06 -4.76
N GLY A 141 -20.40 -5.92 -4.42
CA GLY A 141 -19.18 -5.80 -3.62
C GLY A 141 -19.31 -6.47 -2.25
N THR A 142 -20.46 -6.36 -1.60
CA THR A 142 -20.77 -7.04 -0.33
C THR A 142 -20.66 -8.56 -0.43
N ASP A 143 -21.16 -9.14 -1.52
CA ASP A 143 -21.11 -10.60 -1.75
C ASP A 143 -19.66 -11.05 -2.03
N ALA A 144 -18.93 -10.25 -2.78
CA ALA A 144 -17.52 -10.49 -3.07
C ALA A 144 -16.67 -10.40 -1.79
N LYS A 145 -16.88 -9.39 -0.94
CA LYS A 145 -16.21 -9.26 0.37
C LYS A 145 -16.50 -10.45 1.26
N THR A 146 -17.74 -10.91 1.30
CA THR A 146 -18.11 -12.11 2.07
C THR A 146 -17.31 -13.34 1.63
N LYS A 147 -17.14 -13.56 0.32
CA LYS A 147 -16.36 -14.67 -0.21
C LYS A 147 -14.87 -14.56 0.12
N ILE A 148 -14.31 -13.34 0.05
CA ILE A 148 -12.91 -13.11 0.43
C ILE A 148 -12.72 -13.40 1.92
N TYR A 149 -13.60 -12.93 2.79
CA TYR A 149 -13.48 -13.16 4.23
C TYR A 149 -13.64 -14.63 4.61
N GLN A 150 -14.41 -15.40 3.84
CA GLN A 150 -14.49 -16.86 4.01
C GLN A 150 -13.19 -17.54 3.59
N ALA A 151 -12.57 -17.08 2.51
CA ALA A 151 -11.30 -17.64 2.01
C ALA A 151 -10.09 -17.19 2.87
N ASP A 152 -10.11 -15.96 3.38
CA ASP A 152 -9.07 -15.41 4.27
C ASP A 152 -9.70 -14.40 5.26
N PRO A 153 -10.04 -14.82 6.49
CA PRO A 153 -10.59 -13.92 7.51
C PRO A 153 -9.69 -12.74 7.86
N LYS A 154 -8.36 -12.85 7.65
CA LYS A 154 -7.40 -11.79 7.94
C LYS A 154 -7.45 -10.66 6.91
N TYR A 155 -8.09 -10.88 5.76
CA TYR A 155 -8.28 -9.85 4.75
C TYR A 155 -9.19 -8.72 5.26
N LYS A 156 -10.19 -9.06 6.08
CA LYS A 156 -11.11 -8.09 6.66
C LYS A 156 -10.39 -7.02 7.47
N ASN A 157 -10.64 -5.77 7.15
CA ASN A 157 -9.98 -4.61 7.74
C ASN A 157 -8.45 -4.59 7.57
N SER A 158 -7.90 -5.37 6.63
CA SER A 158 -6.48 -5.32 6.31
C SER A 158 -6.11 -4.01 5.61
N GLN A 159 -4.80 -3.77 5.47
CA GLN A 159 -4.29 -2.65 4.67
C GLN A 159 -4.57 -2.78 3.17
N PHE A 160 -5.06 -3.91 2.72
CA PHE A 160 -5.35 -4.19 1.31
C PHE A 160 -6.83 -4.11 0.96
N GLU A 161 -7.70 -3.99 1.94
CA GLU A 161 -9.14 -3.75 1.74
C GLU A 161 -9.40 -2.25 1.56
N ILE A 162 -8.85 -1.69 0.51
CA ILE A 162 -8.96 -0.25 0.22
C ILE A 162 -8.55 0.05 -1.22
N ASN A 163 -9.27 0.95 -1.87
CA ASN A 163 -8.90 1.47 -3.17
C ASN A 163 -7.82 2.55 -3.04
N ARG A 164 -6.62 2.24 -3.51
CA ARG A 164 -5.47 3.17 -3.44
C ARG A 164 -5.60 4.36 -4.39
N GLY A 165 -6.31 4.18 -5.50
CA GLY A 165 -6.60 5.26 -6.45
C GLY A 165 -7.53 6.30 -5.84
N ASP A 166 -8.50 5.87 -5.05
CA ASP A 166 -9.42 6.75 -4.34
C ASP A 166 -8.73 7.41 -3.13
N LEU A 167 -7.95 6.63 -2.37
CA LEU A 167 -7.20 7.12 -1.20
C LEU A 167 -6.06 8.09 -1.56
N LYS A 168 -5.51 8.00 -2.79
CA LYS A 168 -4.33 8.76 -3.25
C LYS A 168 -3.10 8.62 -2.35
N GLN A 169 -2.91 7.44 -1.77
CA GLN A 169 -1.79 7.09 -0.90
C GLN A 169 -1.17 5.77 -1.32
N VAL A 170 0.15 5.69 -1.32
CA VAL A 170 0.88 4.44 -1.61
C VAL A 170 0.81 3.48 -0.42
N PHE A 171 1.10 3.98 0.78
CA PHE A 171 1.02 3.20 2.02
C PHE A 171 -0.07 3.72 2.93
N THR A 172 -0.85 2.82 3.50
CA THR A 172 -1.82 3.17 4.55
C THR A 172 -1.12 3.25 5.90
N LYS A 173 -1.73 3.93 6.88
CA LYS A 173 -1.20 3.96 8.25
C LYS A 173 -1.09 2.57 8.89
N LYS A 174 -1.87 1.60 8.43
CA LYS A 174 -1.78 0.19 8.87
C LYS A 174 -0.49 -0.50 8.41
N GLN A 175 0.21 0.05 7.42
CA GLN A 175 1.49 -0.46 6.90
C GLN A 175 2.69 0.21 7.54
N PHE A 176 2.49 1.24 8.34
CA PHE A 176 3.58 1.92 9.04
C PHE A 176 4.17 1.00 10.09
N TYR A 177 5.50 1.01 10.20
CA TYR A 177 6.24 0.19 11.15
C TYR A 177 6.07 0.64 12.60
N SER A 178 5.86 1.95 12.79
CA SER A 178 5.63 2.56 14.09
C SER A 178 4.62 3.70 13.97
N ASP A 179 3.98 4.06 15.08
CA ASP A 179 3.14 5.24 15.12
C ASP A 179 4.01 6.50 15.13
N ILE A 180 3.96 7.24 14.03
CA ILE A 180 4.67 8.52 13.86
C ILE A 180 4.39 9.52 14.99
N LYS A 181 3.22 9.44 15.61
CA LYS A 181 2.88 10.30 16.76
C LYS A 181 3.78 10.07 17.97
N ARG A 182 4.51 8.93 18.00
CA ARG A 182 5.51 8.64 19.03
C ARG A 182 6.87 9.25 18.76
N LEU A 183 7.13 9.72 17.54
CA LEU A 183 8.34 10.49 17.28
C LEU A 183 8.30 11.77 18.13
N PRO A 184 9.36 12.07 18.89
CA PRO A 184 9.42 13.30 19.65
C PRO A 184 9.15 14.49 18.75
N GLU A 185 8.30 15.41 19.16
CA GLU A 185 7.92 16.60 18.39
C GLU A 185 9.15 17.37 17.91
N LYS A 186 10.20 17.41 18.71
CA LYS A 186 11.50 17.99 18.36
C LYS A 186 12.14 17.30 17.13
N LEU A 187 12.03 15.97 17.01
CA LEU A 187 12.57 15.23 15.88
C LEU A 187 11.76 15.53 14.61
N ASN A 188 10.45 15.60 14.72
CA ASN A 188 9.57 16.00 13.62
C ASN A 188 9.93 17.41 13.15
N GLN A 189 10.07 18.37 14.07
CA GLN A 189 10.44 19.73 13.75
C GLN A 189 11.81 19.81 13.08
N MET A 190 12.83 19.14 13.63
CA MET A 190 14.16 19.09 13.01
C MET A 190 14.14 18.49 11.61
N THR A 191 13.28 17.52 11.33
CA THR A 191 13.17 16.92 10.01
C THR A 191 12.57 17.90 9.01
N PHE A 192 11.55 18.64 9.42
CA PHE A 192 10.96 19.71 8.61
C PHE A 192 11.97 20.85 8.36
N ASP A 193 12.63 21.32 9.39
CA ASP A 193 13.58 22.44 9.32
C ASP A 193 14.82 22.08 8.47
N LYS A 194 15.39 20.88 8.69
CA LYS A 194 16.62 20.46 8.03
C LYS A 194 16.44 20.08 6.56
N TYR A 195 15.32 19.50 6.20
CA TYR A 195 15.08 18.98 4.85
C TYR A 195 14.09 19.84 4.05
N GLY A 196 13.65 20.96 4.58
CA GLY A 196 12.72 21.86 3.92
C GLY A 196 11.37 21.22 3.60
N LEU A 197 10.99 20.17 4.34
CA LEU A 197 9.74 19.45 4.11
C LEU A 197 8.58 20.31 4.60
N LYS A 198 7.84 20.84 3.69
CA LYS A 198 6.62 21.61 3.95
C LYS A 198 5.52 20.70 4.49
N LYS A 199 4.64 21.24 5.31
CA LYS A 199 3.39 20.55 5.65
C LYS A 199 2.64 20.20 4.36
N TRP A 200 1.85 19.12 4.38
CA TRP A 200 1.18 18.62 3.17
C TRP A 200 0.40 19.71 2.42
N ASP A 201 -0.30 20.59 3.13
CA ASP A 201 -1.08 21.65 2.52
C ASP A 201 -0.19 22.68 1.81
N GLU A 202 0.94 23.05 2.39
CA GLU A 202 1.92 23.96 1.77
C GLU A 202 2.62 23.30 0.58
N PHE A 203 2.90 21.99 0.67
CA PHE A 203 3.46 21.21 -0.44
C PHE A 203 2.46 21.09 -1.58
N LYS A 204 1.20 20.77 -1.29
CA LYS A 204 0.11 20.70 -2.27
C LYS A 204 -0.07 22.02 -3.02
N ASP A 205 -0.03 23.13 -2.30
CA ASP A 205 -0.15 24.45 -2.91
C ASP A 205 1.07 24.82 -3.77
N SER A 206 2.26 24.34 -3.40
CA SER A 206 3.48 24.53 -4.21
C SER A 206 3.50 23.69 -5.50
N LEU A 207 2.72 22.60 -5.57
CA LEU A 207 2.60 21.77 -6.77
C LEU A 207 1.56 22.29 -7.78
N LYS A 208 0.64 23.14 -7.36
CA LYS A 208 -0.41 23.69 -8.25
C LYS A 208 0.14 24.33 -9.53
N PRO A 209 1.20 25.14 -9.51
CA PRO A 209 1.78 25.70 -10.73
C PRO A 209 2.34 24.64 -11.68
N ILE A 210 2.97 23.58 -11.13
CA ILE A 210 3.59 22.50 -11.91
C ILE A 210 2.55 21.64 -12.61
N LEU A 211 1.39 21.43 -11.96
CA LEU A 211 0.28 20.65 -12.52
C LEU A 211 -0.52 21.42 -13.57
N LEU A 212 -0.50 22.77 -13.52
CA LEU A 212 -1.17 23.62 -14.50
C LEU A 212 -0.33 23.89 -15.77
N ASP A 213 0.99 23.70 -15.68
CA ASP A 213 1.93 23.95 -16.81
C ASP A 213 2.12 22.71 -17.72
N ASN A 214 1.53 21.57 -17.37
CA ASN A 214 1.54 20.36 -18.20
C ASN A 214 0.34 20.27 -19.15
N THR A 215 -0.10 21.37 -19.73
CA THR A 215 -0.81 21.35 -21.01
C THR A 215 0.22 21.09 -22.11
N ILE A 216 0.58 19.82 -22.26
CA ILE A 216 1.30 19.34 -23.43
C ILE A 216 0.32 19.48 -24.60
N THR A 217 0.62 20.43 -25.48
CA THR A 217 0.08 20.52 -26.84
C THR A 217 0.43 19.30 -27.66
#